data_dd319cd6bfacc917509c2fc5182f2f51
#
_entry.id   dd319cd6bfacc917509c2fc5182f2f51
#
_cell.length_a   1.000
_cell.length_b   1.000
_cell.length_c   1.000
_cell.angle_alpha   90.00
_cell.angle_beta   90.00
_cell.angle_gamma   90.00
#
_symmetry.space_group_name_H-M   'P 1'
#
loop_
_entity.id
_entity.type
_entity.pdbx_description
1 polymer ?
#
loop_
_entity_poly.entity_id
_entity_poly.type
_entity_poly.pdbx_seq_one_letter_code
_entity_poly.pdbx_strand_id
1 'polypeptide(L)'
;MGGVYLKIRTPIYGKITLNETTEELLSTYELQRIDRISIGAAFFSYPFKSGYSRLEHSIGVAYLAQKLCKKLGIEERDLATIAGLLHDVGLSPFSHTTEDYMVSFYGKNHKGMGASIIKGEISISPNNRKTLPEILEKHGYDPKKVAAIAVNDSNNVPRYLRDMFNQPFDLDVLDSVTHYSDCGFVDIKIQPVKMLKIYTIYRNKLIFNGRYINDVWKIVRARRCFYFDFNIKEKAKMDAIKSTLQKTIECALNKGFLDKSFVFMDDYELLYLLRRFSYCKDIVQDFLNGKVFSTILMKRVSRKQLEKIKKSKSSIEDEIAEKTGIKEKYIVVSTCVYKLSNIKYPILMKEGIKPLYKVLNVAKAKTPKYYLFVHCKKRDNTIKEVAQKILTKYI
;
A
#
# COMPACT_ATOMS: atom_id res chain seq x y z
N MET A 1 -36.05 -14.37 -5.41
CA MET A 1 -35.10 -15.06 -6.28
C MET A 1 -33.85 -15.33 -5.44
N GLY A 2 -33.51 -16.58 -5.17
CA GLY A 2 -32.35 -16.96 -4.39
C GLY A 2 -31.08 -16.78 -5.25
N GLY A 3 -30.39 -15.66 -5.08
CA GLY A 3 -29.14 -15.43 -5.79
C GLY A 3 -28.09 -16.47 -5.40
N VAL A 4 -27.32 -16.92 -6.36
CA VAL A 4 -26.16 -17.77 -6.14
C VAL A 4 -25.11 -16.92 -5.42
N TYR A 5 -24.69 -17.36 -4.24
CA TYR A 5 -23.67 -16.67 -3.45
C TYR A 5 -22.35 -17.42 -3.52
N LEU A 6 -21.31 -16.75 -3.98
CA LEU A 6 -19.96 -17.29 -3.98
C LEU A 6 -19.47 -17.53 -2.54
N LYS A 7 -18.99 -18.74 -2.28
CA LYS A 7 -18.36 -19.12 -1.01
C LYS A 7 -16.85 -19.15 -1.16
N ILE A 8 -16.16 -18.17 -0.58
CA ILE A 8 -14.70 -18.07 -0.59
C ILE A 8 -14.18 -18.47 0.78
N ARG A 9 -13.06 -19.20 0.81
CA ARG A 9 -12.33 -19.49 2.05
C ARG A 9 -11.10 -18.59 2.12
N THR A 10 -10.99 -17.83 3.20
CA THR A 10 -9.84 -16.97 3.49
C THR A 10 -9.17 -17.40 4.80
N PRO A 11 -7.86 -17.22 4.96
CA PRO A 11 -7.16 -17.56 6.22
C PRO A 11 -7.70 -16.80 7.43
N ILE A 12 -8.00 -15.51 7.28
CA ILE A 12 -8.40 -14.63 8.39
C ILE A 12 -9.89 -14.74 8.72
N TYR A 13 -10.74 -14.75 7.68
CA TYR A 13 -12.20 -14.66 7.86
C TYR A 13 -12.89 -16.02 7.79
N GLY A 14 -12.16 -17.09 7.47
CA GLY A 14 -12.73 -18.41 7.24
C GLY A 14 -13.58 -18.43 5.98
N LYS A 15 -14.78 -19.02 6.06
CA LYS A 15 -15.72 -19.09 4.94
C LYS A 15 -16.58 -17.83 4.88
N ILE A 16 -16.45 -17.07 3.82
CA ILE A 16 -17.22 -15.86 3.54
C ILE A 16 -18.16 -16.08 2.34
N THR A 17 -19.18 -15.24 2.24
CA THR A 17 -20.15 -15.28 1.15
C THR A 17 -20.29 -13.87 0.59
N LEU A 18 -20.08 -13.72 -0.71
CA LEU A 18 -20.25 -12.49 -1.45
C LEU A 18 -21.38 -12.62 -2.47
N ASN A 19 -21.86 -11.52 -3.05
CA ASN A 19 -22.94 -11.52 -4.03
C ASN A 19 -22.45 -11.93 -5.43
N GLU A 20 -23.38 -12.21 -6.34
CA GLU A 20 -23.12 -12.64 -7.71
C GLU A 20 -22.24 -11.66 -8.50
N THR A 21 -22.47 -10.35 -8.35
CA THR A 21 -21.65 -9.34 -9.00
C THR A 21 -20.17 -9.44 -8.60
N THR A 22 -19.88 -9.66 -7.31
CA THR A 22 -18.50 -9.84 -6.84
C THR A 22 -17.89 -11.13 -7.36
N GLU A 23 -18.67 -12.19 -7.59
CA GLU A 23 -18.19 -13.42 -8.22
C GLU A 23 -17.73 -13.17 -9.66
N GLU A 24 -18.55 -12.47 -10.47
CA GLU A 24 -18.20 -12.17 -11.85
C GLU A 24 -16.99 -11.22 -11.92
N LEU A 25 -16.94 -10.19 -11.05
CA LEU A 25 -15.78 -9.28 -10.94
C LEU A 25 -14.48 -10.02 -10.61
N LEU A 26 -14.51 -11.02 -9.71
CA LEU A 26 -13.32 -11.81 -9.36
C LEU A 26 -12.73 -12.56 -10.54
N SER A 27 -13.51 -12.87 -11.58
CA SER A 27 -13.02 -13.52 -12.79
C SER A 27 -12.34 -12.58 -13.80
N THR A 28 -12.37 -11.25 -13.58
CA THR A 28 -11.77 -10.27 -14.48
C THR A 28 -10.25 -10.30 -14.44
N TYR A 29 -9.61 -9.86 -15.53
CA TYR A 29 -8.15 -9.74 -15.58
C TYR A 29 -7.63 -8.80 -14.50
N GLU A 30 -8.31 -7.68 -14.26
CA GLU A 30 -7.94 -6.66 -13.30
C GLU A 30 -7.81 -7.23 -11.88
N LEU A 31 -8.79 -8.04 -11.44
CA LEU A 31 -8.73 -8.67 -10.12
C LEU A 31 -7.76 -9.86 -10.09
N GLN A 32 -7.71 -10.67 -11.13
CA GLN A 32 -6.73 -11.75 -11.25
C GLN A 32 -5.28 -11.21 -11.27
N ARG A 33 -5.06 -10.01 -11.81
CA ARG A 33 -3.76 -9.34 -11.77
C ARG A 33 -3.36 -8.97 -10.35
N ILE A 34 -4.26 -8.36 -9.57
CA ILE A 34 -3.93 -7.96 -8.19
C ILE A 34 -3.80 -9.16 -7.24
N ASP A 35 -4.24 -10.35 -7.62
CA ASP A 35 -3.93 -11.60 -6.90
C ASP A 35 -2.44 -11.97 -6.99
N ARG A 36 -1.78 -11.52 -8.03
CA ARG A 36 -0.34 -11.70 -8.24
C ARG A 36 0.49 -10.46 -7.86
N ILE A 37 -0.11 -9.52 -7.11
CA ILE A 37 0.58 -8.36 -6.55
C ILE A 37 0.71 -8.54 -5.03
N SER A 38 1.95 -8.48 -4.54
CA SER A 38 2.26 -8.49 -3.10
C SER A 38 1.98 -7.14 -2.46
N ILE A 39 1.88 -7.13 -1.14
CA ILE A 39 1.65 -5.90 -0.35
C ILE A 39 2.78 -4.87 -0.52
N GLY A 40 3.92 -5.29 -1.01
CA GLY A 40 5.09 -4.48 -1.34
C GLY A 40 6.35 -5.32 -1.46
N ALA A 41 7.40 -4.80 -2.07
CA ALA A 41 8.64 -5.54 -2.31
C ALA A 41 9.24 -6.15 -1.04
N ALA A 42 9.14 -5.46 0.10
CA ALA A 42 9.65 -5.97 1.37
C ALA A 42 8.95 -7.25 1.83
N PHE A 43 7.69 -7.45 1.43
CA PHE A 43 6.87 -8.61 1.81
C PHE A 43 6.91 -9.75 0.79
N PHE A 44 7.67 -9.60 -0.29
CA PHE A 44 7.82 -10.61 -1.31
C PHE A 44 8.79 -11.72 -0.89
N SER A 45 9.79 -11.41 -0.05
CA SER A 45 10.83 -12.35 0.37
C SER A 45 11.08 -12.33 1.89
N TYR A 46 11.71 -13.40 2.39
CA TYR A 46 12.14 -13.46 3.79
C TYR A 46 13.16 -12.35 4.12
N PRO A 47 13.20 -11.86 5.38
CA PRO A 47 12.41 -12.36 6.53
C PRO A 47 11.01 -11.78 6.66
N PHE A 48 10.57 -10.89 5.77
CA PHE A 48 9.29 -10.17 5.88
C PHE A 48 8.19 -10.76 4.98
N LYS A 49 8.40 -11.93 4.38
CA LYS A 49 7.42 -12.54 3.48
C LYS A 49 6.05 -12.62 4.15
N SER A 50 5.06 -11.96 3.54
CA SER A 50 3.65 -12.13 3.86
C SER A 50 3.03 -13.12 2.87
N GLY A 51 2.13 -13.97 3.37
CA GLY A 51 1.51 -15.01 2.56
C GLY A 51 0.29 -14.55 1.78
N TYR A 52 -0.10 -13.26 1.81
CA TYR A 52 -1.34 -12.79 1.19
C TYR A 52 -1.13 -11.78 0.06
N SER A 53 -2.04 -11.83 -0.91
CA SER A 53 -2.07 -10.98 -2.09
C SER A 53 -2.92 -9.72 -1.87
N ARG A 54 -2.85 -8.79 -2.82
CA ARG A 54 -3.76 -7.64 -2.85
C ARG A 54 -5.20 -8.04 -3.10
N LEU A 55 -5.47 -9.11 -3.81
CA LEU A 55 -6.83 -9.62 -3.98
C LEU A 55 -7.37 -10.16 -2.67
N GLU A 56 -6.58 -10.95 -1.93
CA GLU A 56 -7.01 -11.46 -0.63
C GLU A 56 -7.34 -10.34 0.36
N HIS A 57 -6.50 -9.29 0.40
CA HIS A 57 -6.79 -8.06 1.13
C HIS A 57 -8.11 -7.41 0.67
N SER A 58 -8.30 -7.21 -0.63
CA SER A 58 -9.52 -6.59 -1.20
C SER A 58 -10.78 -7.40 -0.88
N ILE A 59 -10.70 -8.74 -0.90
CA ILE A 59 -11.79 -9.63 -0.47
C ILE A 59 -12.10 -9.42 1.03
N GLY A 60 -11.08 -9.29 1.87
CA GLY A 60 -11.24 -8.98 3.28
C GLY A 60 -11.93 -7.65 3.52
N VAL A 61 -11.50 -6.60 2.82
CA VAL A 61 -12.12 -5.25 2.88
C VAL A 61 -13.57 -5.27 2.41
N ALA A 62 -13.87 -5.97 1.30
CA ALA A 62 -15.24 -6.15 0.81
C ALA A 62 -16.15 -6.84 1.85
N TYR A 63 -15.64 -7.89 2.48
CA TYR A 63 -16.37 -8.59 3.53
C TYR A 63 -16.61 -7.73 4.76
N LEU A 64 -15.61 -6.95 5.19
CA LEU A 64 -15.78 -6.00 6.29
C LEU A 64 -16.81 -4.91 5.96
N ALA A 65 -16.84 -4.41 4.72
CA ALA A 65 -17.84 -3.45 4.26
C ALA A 65 -19.25 -4.05 4.33
N GLN A 66 -19.44 -5.26 3.80
CA GLN A 66 -20.70 -6.00 3.88
C GLN A 66 -21.20 -6.14 5.34
N LYS A 67 -20.30 -6.53 6.25
CA LYS A 67 -20.62 -6.70 7.68
C LYS A 67 -20.91 -5.39 8.39
N LEU A 68 -20.16 -4.33 8.05
CA LEU A 68 -20.37 -3.00 8.61
C LEU A 68 -21.72 -2.43 8.17
N CYS A 69 -22.06 -2.52 6.88
CA CYS A 69 -23.34 -2.08 6.36
C CYS A 69 -24.50 -2.81 7.05
N LYS A 70 -24.42 -4.14 7.17
CA LYS A 70 -25.43 -4.91 7.91
C LYS A 70 -25.57 -4.43 9.36
N LYS A 71 -24.44 -4.16 10.04
CA LYS A 71 -24.43 -3.70 11.43
C LYS A 71 -25.03 -2.32 11.62
N LEU A 72 -24.80 -1.40 10.68
CA LEU A 72 -25.23 0.00 10.76
C LEU A 72 -26.61 0.25 10.06
N GLY A 73 -27.23 -0.78 9.47
CA GLY A 73 -28.49 -0.65 8.74
C GLY A 73 -28.36 0.15 7.44
N ILE A 74 -27.21 0.06 6.75
CA ILE A 74 -26.94 0.77 5.49
C ILE A 74 -27.52 -0.06 4.34
N GLU A 75 -28.39 0.56 3.54
CA GLU A 75 -29.06 -0.08 2.40
C GLU A 75 -28.09 -0.38 1.24
N GLU A 76 -27.13 0.50 0.98
CA GLU A 76 -26.15 0.39 -0.10
C GLU A 76 -25.07 -0.69 0.18
N ARG A 77 -25.44 -1.76 0.89
CA ARG A 77 -24.52 -2.83 1.30
C ARG A 77 -23.74 -3.45 0.14
N ASP A 78 -24.45 -3.78 -0.95
CA ASP A 78 -23.82 -4.46 -2.08
C ASP A 78 -22.91 -3.51 -2.86
N LEU A 79 -23.31 -2.25 -3.01
CA LEU A 79 -22.46 -1.21 -3.59
C LEU A 79 -21.19 -0.98 -2.78
N ALA A 80 -21.27 -0.92 -1.44
CA ALA A 80 -20.13 -0.80 -0.56
C ALA A 80 -19.22 -2.05 -0.62
N THR A 81 -19.80 -3.25 -0.76
CA THR A 81 -19.06 -4.51 -0.91
C THR A 81 -18.24 -4.51 -2.21
N ILE A 82 -18.85 -4.12 -3.32
CA ILE A 82 -18.20 -4.00 -4.63
C ILE A 82 -17.08 -2.94 -4.56
N ALA A 83 -17.36 -1.78 -3.99
CA ALA A 83 -16.36 -0.73 -3.84
C ALA A 83 -15.15 -1.19 -3.00
N GLY A 84 -15.40 -1.95 -1.92
CA GLY A 84 -14.33 -2.54 -1.12
C GLY A 84 -13.49 -3.57 -1.88
N LEU A 85 -14.11 -4.34 -2.79
CA LEU A 85 -13.37 -5.27 -3.65
C LEU A 85 -12.47 -4.55 -4.65
N LEU A 86 -12.89 -3.38 -5.15
CA LEU A 86 -12.21 -2.67 -6.24
C LEU A 86 -11.27 -1.55 -5.77
N HIS A 87 -11.16 -1.27 -4.45
CA HIS A 87 -10.43 -0.09 -3.95
C HIS A 87 -8.94 -0.06 -4.31
N ASP A 88 -8.32 -1.23 -4.47
CA ASP A 88 -6.89 -1.41 -4.76
C ASP A 88 -6.59 -1.84 -6.21
N VAL A 89 -7.60 -1.87 -7.10
CA VAL A 89 -7.44 -2.37 -8.49
C VAL A 89 -6.41 -1.58 -9.32
N GLY A 90 -6.15 -0.34 -8.93
CA GLY A 90 -5.18 0.55 -9.61
C GLY A 90 -3.73 0.40 -9.15
N LEU A 91 -3.40 -0.55 -8.27
CA LEU A 91 -2.04 -0.76 -7.80
C LEU A 91 -1.12 -1.28 -8.92
N SER A 92 0.13 -0.84 -8.89
CA SER A 92 1.21 -1.31 -9.77
C SER A 92 1.97 -2.48 -9.12
N PRO A 93 2.87 -3.18 -9.85
CA PRO A 93 3.66 -4.28 -9.31
C PRO A 93 4.36 -3.90 -8.00
N PHE A 94 4.34 -4.80 -7.03
CA PHE A 94 4.85 -4.55 -5.67
C PHE A 94 4.17 -3.37 -4.97
N SER A 95 2.93 -3.05 -5.35
CA SER A 95 2.08 -2.04 -4.69
C SER A 95 2.75 -0.66 -4.61
N HIS A 96 2.78 -0.07 -3.42
CA HIS A 96 3.40 1.25 -3.18
C HIS A 96 4.93 1.30 -3.43
N THR A 97 5.58 0.18 -3.73
CA THR A 97 7.01 0.17 -4.07
C THR A 97 7.27 0.87 -5.40
N THR A 98 6.36 0.72 -6.36
CA THR A 98 6.49 1.25 -7.72
C THR A 98 5.50 2.39 -8.03
N GLU A 99 4.71 2.81 -7.07
CA GLU A 99 3.69 3.86 -7.25
C GLU A 99 4.28 5.20 -7.73
N ASP A 100 5.49 5.55 -7.29
CA ASP A 100 6.16 6.78 -7.72
C ASP A 100 6.38 6.83 -9.24
N TYR A 101 6.63 5.69 -9.89
CA TYR A 101 6.72 5.59 -11.35
C TYR A 101 5.37 5.81 -12.03
N MET A 102 4.30 5.25 -11.47
CA MET A 102 2.93 5.48 -11.96
C MET A 102 2.57 6.96 -11.91
N VAL A 103 2.87 7.63 -10.79
CA VAL A 103 2.67 9.08 -10.65
C VAL A 103 3.51 9.86 -11.67
N SER A 104 4.77 9.47 -11.88
CA SER A 104 5.66 10.13 -12.84
C SER A 104 5.18 10.00 -14.28
N PHE A 105 4.69 8.82 -14.68
CA PHE A 105 4.32 8.54 -16.07
C PHE A 105 2.90 8.96 -16.44
N TYR A 106 1.97 8.85 -15.50
CA TYR A 106 0.54 9.02 -15.76
C TYR A 106 -0.09 10.16 -14.94
N GLY A 107 0.66 10.81 -14.05
CA GLY A 107 0.12 11.84 -13.16
C GLY A 107 -0.89 11.32 -12.13
N LYS A 108 -1.04 10.00 -12.01
CA LYS A 108 -2.04 9.34 -11.15
C LYS A 108 -1.37 8.42 -10.14
N ASN A 109 -1.80 8.48 -8.88
CA ASN A 109 -1.49 7.44 -7.90
C ASN A 109 -2.43 6.23 -8.09
N HIS A 110 -2.28 5.17 -7.26
CA HIS A 110 -3.13 3.97 -7.37
C HIS A 110 -4.64 4.28 -7.29
N LYS A 111 -5.07 5.26 -6.50
CA LYS A 111 -6.49 5.66 -6.41
C LYS A 111 -6.98 6.30 -7.71
N GLY A 112 -6.23 7.26 -8.25
CA GLY A 112 -6.56 7.88 -9.52
C GLY A 112 -6.52 6.89 -10.69
N MET A 113 -5.57 5.94 -10.67
CA MET A 113 -5.51 4.86 -11.64
C MET A 113 -6.70 3.90 -11.48
N GLY A 114 -7.02 3.51 -10.25
CA GLY A 114 -8.18 2.68 -9.92
C GLY A 114 -9.49 3.30 -10.39
N ALA A 115 -9.69 4.62 -10.17
CA ALA A 115 -10.84 5.35 -10.70
C ALA A 115 -10.95 5.22 -12.22
N SER A 116 -9.84 5.41 -12.93
CA SER A 116 -9.83 5.32 -14.40
C SER A 116 -10.11 3.92 -14.92
N ILE A 117 -9.61 2.88 -14.23
CA ILE A 117 -9.89 1.47 -14.59
C ILE A 117 -11.35 1.13 -14.31
N ILE A 118 -11.89 1.46 -13.14
CA ILE A 118 -13.29 1.19 -12.77
C ILE A 118 -14.27 1.86 -13.73
N LYS A 119 -13.96 3.10 -14.19
CA LYS A 119 -14.80 3.85 -15.13
C LYS A 119 -14.60 3.45 -16.59
N GLY A 120 -13.62 2.62 -16.91
CA GLY A 120 -13.28 2.24 -18.30
C GLY A 120 -12.51 3.30 -19.08
N GLU A 121 -11.99 4.33 -18.42
CA GLU A 121 -11.12 5.34 -19.07
C GLU A 121 -9.76 4.77 -19.46
N ILE A 122 -9.31 3.76 -18.74
CA ILE A 122 -8.09 2.97 -19.01
C ILE A 122 -8.47 1.50 -18.96
N SER A 123 -8.25 0.80 -20.06
CA SER A 123 -8.37 -0.65 -20.13
C SER A 123 -6.99 -1.29 -19.99
N ILE A 124 -6.86 -2.24 -19.06
CA ILE A 124 -5.68 -3.08 -18.90
C ILE A 124 -6.00 -4.56 -19.22
N SER A 125 -7.26 -4.85 -19.46
CA SER A 125 -7.73 -6.19 -19.81
C SER A 125 -7.30 -6.54 -21.23
N PRO A 126 -6.84 -7.78 -21.49
CA PRO A 126 -6.62 -8.25 -22.85
C PRO A 126 -7.91 -8.19 -23.69
N ASN A 127 -7.76 -7.96 -25.00
CA ASN A 127 -8.87 -7.98 -25.94
C ASN A 127 -9.72 -9.25 -25.76
N ASN A 128 -11.04 -9.12 -25.89
CA ASN A 128 -12.07 -10.19 -25.74
C ASN A 128 -12.37 -10.66 -24.30
N ARG A 129 -11.95 -9.94 -23.27
CA ARG A 129 -12.41 -10.18 -21.90
C ARG A 129 -13.35 -9.07 -21.45
N LYS A 130 -14.38 -9.44 -20.66
CA LYS A 130 -15.26 -8.46 -20.02
C LYS A 130 -14.44 -7.57 -19.09
N THR A 131 -14.71 -6.28 -19.15
CA THR A 131 -14.08 -5.24 -18.33
C THR A 131 -14.91 -4.97 -17.07
N LEU A 132 -14.32 -4.31 -16.08
CA LEU A 132 -15.03 -3.94 -14.85
C LEU A 132 -16.30 -3.12 -15.11
N PRO A 133 -16.28 -2.03 -15.94
CA PRO A 133 -17.50 -1.25 -16.19
C PRO A 133 -18.60 -2.07 -16.84
N GLU A 134 -18.29 -2.95 -17.80
CA GLU A 134 -19.30 -3.80 -18.44
C GLU A 134 -20.02 -4.73 -17.46
N ILE A 135 -19.27 -5.31 -16.50
CA ILE A 135 -19.85 -6.17 -15.47
C ILE A 135 -20.68 -5.33 -14.48
N LEU A 136 -20.17 -4.17 -14.06
CA LEU A 136 -20.90 -3.28 -13.15
C LEU A 136 -22.24 -2.84 -13.77
N GLU A 137 -22.22 -2.37 -15.01
CA GLU A 137 -23.44 -1.93 -15.74
C GLU A 137 -24.43 -3.09 -15.95
N LYS A 138 -23.95 -4.28 -16.32
CA LYS A 138 -24.77 -5.50 -16.45
C LYS A 138 -25.57 -5.80 -15.17
N HIS A 139 -24.96 -5.55 -14.01
CA HIS A 139 -25.61 -5.77 -12.70
C HIS A 139 -26.29 -4.52 -12.13
N GLY A 140 -26.46 -3.45 -12.94
CA GLY A 140 -27.15 -2.23 -12.56
C GLY A 140 -26.38 -1.27 -11.66
N TYR A 141 -25.06 -1.40 -11.60
CA TYR A 141 -24.18 -0.49 -10.85
C TYR A 141 -23.54 0.53 -11.78
N ASP A 142 -23.63 1.82 -11.42
CA ASP A 142 -22.91 2.90 -12.12
C ASP A 142 -21.42 2.88 -11.75
N PRO A 143 -20.51 2.65 -12.73
CA PRO A 143 -19.06 2.63 -12.49
C PRO A 143 -18.53 3.91 -11.84
N LYS A 144 -19.14 5.08 -12.13
CA LYS A 144 -18.76 6.36 -11.51
C LYS A 144 -19.09 6.39 -10.02
N LYS A 145 -20.23 5.84 -9.61
CA LYS A 145 -20.60 5.72 -8.18
C LYS A 145 -19.68 4.76 -7.45
N VAL A 146 -19.34 3.63 -8.07
CA VAL A 146 -18.41 2.66 -7.52
C VAL A 146 -17.03 3.31 -7.31
N ALA A 147 -16.49 3.99 -8.32
CA ALA A 147 -15.21 4.70 -8.23
C ALA A 147 -15.24 5.80 -7.15
N ALA A 148 -16.37 6.56 -7.06
CA ALA A 148 -16.54 7.58 -6.04
C ALA A 148 -16.41 7.03 -4.61
N ILE A 149 -16.93 5.83 -4.37
CA ILE A 149 -16.86 5.18 -3.05
C ILE A 149 -15.48 4.53 -2.84
N ALA A 150 -15.01 3.73 -3.78
CA ALA A 150 -13.80 2.93 -3.64
C ALA A 150 -12.55 3.79 -3.43
N VAL A 151 -12.39 4.85 -4.25
CA VAL A 151 -11.15 5.66 -4.30
C VAL A 151 -11.35 7.15 -4.07
N ASN A 152 -12.56 7.57 -3.65
CA ASN A 152 -12.91 8.95 -3.35
C ASN A 152 -12.76 9.90 -4.57
N ASP A 153 -13.14 9.43 -5.75
CA ASP A 153 -13.02 10.17 -7.02
C ASP A 153 -13.98 11.35 -7.13
N SER A 154 -15.13 11.31 -6.46
CA SER A 154 -16.13 12.38 -6.47
C SER A 154 -16.94 12.47 -5.17
N ASN A 155 -17.74 13.54 -5.04
CA ASN A 155 -18.59 13.80 -3.88
C ASN A 155 -20.07 13.41 -4.07
N ASN A 156 -20.40 12.75 -5.18
CA ASN A 156 -21.79 12.45 -5.58
C ASN A 156 -22.45 11.28 -4.83
N VAL A 157 -21.79 10.77 -3.79
CA VAL A 157 -22.25 9.66 -2.96
C VAL A 157 -22.15 10.02 -1.48
N PRO A 158 -22.92 9.38 -0.59
CA PRO A 158 -22.84 9.64 0.84
C PRO A 158 -21.42 9.54 1.38
N ARG A 159 -21.05 10.49 2.22
CA ARG A 159 -19.68 10.58 2.72
C ARG A 159 -19.29 9.36 3.55
N TYR A 160 -20.20 8.82 4.35
CA TYR A 160 -19.90 7.63 5.17
C TYR A 160 -19.53 6.41 4.34
N LEU A 161 -20.03 6.25 3.11
CA LEU A 161 -19.62 5.19 2.20
C LEU A 161 -18.18 5.36 1.74
N ARG A 162 -17.81 6.59 1.35
CA ARG A 162 -16.41 6.91 0.96
C ARG A 162 -15.46 6.79 2.13
N ASP A 163 -15.91 7.18 3.32
CA ASP A 163 -15.12 7.10 4.55
C ASP A 163 -14.77 5.66 4.94
N MET A 164 -15.48 4.64 4.42
CA MET A 164 -15.16 3.22 4.63
C MET A 164 -13.80 2.81 4.07
N PHE A 165 -13.29 3.51 3.03
CA PHE A 165 -12.06 3.13 2.29
C PHE A 165 -11.06 4.27 2.13
N ASN A 166 -11.35 5.46 2.65
CA ASN A 166 -10.58 6.66 2.35
C ASN A 166 -10.28 7.51 3.59
N GLN A 167 -10.18 6.88 4.76
CA GLN A 167 -9.91 7.54 6.03
C GLN A 167 -8.67 6.95 6.74
N PRO A 168 -8.06 7.68 7.68
CA PRO A 168 -6.90 7.19 8.41
C PRO A 168 -7.11 5.88 9.19
N PHE A 169 -8.34 5.52 9.51
CA PHE A 169 -8.72 4.32 10.25
C PHE A 169 -10.01 3.72 9.65
N ASP A 170 -9.95 3.41 8.39
CA ASP A 170 -11.01 2.80 7.61
C ASP A 170 -10.94 1.25 7.62
N LEU A 171 -11.71 0.62 6.76
CA LEU A 171 -11.76 -0.84 6.66
C LEU A 171 -10.50 -1.42 6.00
N ASP A 172 -9.87 -0.69 5.08
CA ASP A 172 -8.57 -1.04 4.51
C ASP A 172 -7.51 -1.16 5.63
N VAL A 173 -7.43 -0.13 6.49
CA VAL A 173 -6.51 -0.17 7.64
C VAL A 173 -6.86 -1.28 8.62
N LEU A 174 -8.15 -1.54 8.89
CA LEU A 174 -8.57 -2.61 9.79
C LEU A 174 -8.15 -3.98 9.26
N ASP A 175 -8.33 -4.23 7.98
CA ASP A 175 -7.89 -5.47 7.33
C ASP A 175 -6.36 -5.59 7.34
N SER A 176 -5.65 -4.54 6.91
CA SER A 176 -4.18 -4.50 6.89
C SER A 176 -3.55 -4.79 8.26
N VAL A 177 -4.02 -4.16 9.34
CA VAL A 177 -3.46 -4.41 10.67
C VAL A 177 -3.81 -5.80 11.20
N THR A 178 -4.91 -6.41 10.72
CA THR A 178 -5.26 -7.80 11.02
C THR A 178 -4.27 -8.76 10.37
N HIS A 179 -3.96 -8.57 9.10
CA HIS A 179 -2.95 -9.35 8.39
C HIS A 179 -1.56 -9.20 9.02
N TYR A 180 -1.16 -7.98 9.41
CA TYR A 180 0.12 -7.76 10.11
C TYR A 180 0.17 -8.45 11.47
N SER A 181 -0.97 -8.54 12.17
CA SER A 181 -1.08 -9.31 13.41
C SER A 181 -0.96 -10.82 13.15
N ASP A 182 -1.63 -11.33 12.12
CA ASP A 182 -1.61 -12.75 11.76
C ASP A 182 -0.22 -13.22 11.30
N CYS A 183 0.48 -12.38 10.53
CA CYS A 183 1.87 -12.62 10.11
C CYS A 183 2.92 -12.40 11.22
N GLY A 184 2.53 -12.03 12.43
CA GLY A 184 3.45 -11.81 13.56
C GLY A 184 4.24 -10.50 13.51
N PHE A 185 3.91 -9.55 12.62
CA PHE A 185 4.53 -8.22 12.60
C PHE A 185 4.04 -7.31 13.71
N VAL A 186 2.89 -7.63 14.29
CA VAL A 186 2.26 -6.87 15.38
C VAL A 186 1.77 -7.84 16.44
N ASP A 187 2.30 -7.73 17.66
CA ASP A 187 1.90 -8.54 18.80
C ASP A 187 0.61 -8.01 19.47
N ILE A 188 -0.46 -7.91 18.67
CA ILE A 188 -1.79 -7.49 19.14
C ILE A 188 -2.82 -8.28 18.34
N LYS A 189 -3.43 -9.30 18.96
CA LYS A 189 -4.45 -10.10 18.29
C LYS A 189 -5.70 -9.28 17.97
N ILE A 190 -6.05 -9.22 16.67
CA ILE A 190 -7.21 -8.50 16.15
C ILE A 190 -8.23 -9.49 15.61
N GLN A 191 -9.50 -9.29 15.96
CA GLN A 191 -10.64 -10.01 15.42
C GLN A 191 -11.47 -9.01 14.60
N PRO A 192 -11.24 -8.89 13.28
CA PRO A 192 -11.66 -7.74 12.51
C PRO A 192 -13.19 -7.53 12.50
N VAL A 193 -13.98 -8.60 12.38
CA VAL A 193 -15.46 -8.50 12.41
C VAL A 193 -15.95 -7.99 13.77
N LYS A 194 -15.34 -8.41 14.87
CA LYS A 194 -15.70 -7.91 16.22
C LYS A 194 -15.27 -6.44 16.41
N MET A 195 -14.23 -5.98 15.69
CA MET A 195 -13.82 -4.59 15.75
C MET A 195 -14.79 -3.64 15.04
N LEU A 196 -15.66 -4.10 14.16
CA LEU A 196 -16.63 -3.24 13.48
C LEU A 196 -17.56 -2.45 14.44
N LYS A 197 -17.68 -2.87 15.69
CA LYS A 197 -18.40 -2.11 16.73
C LYS A 197 -17.81 -0.74 17.05
N ILE A 198 -16.54 -0.50 16.70
CA ILE A 198 -15.87 0.79 16.93
C ILE A 198 -16.38 1.89 15.99
N TYR A 199 -17.08 1.54 14.89
CA TYR A 199 -17.57 2.49 13.92
C TYR A 199 -19.03 2.87 14.18
N THR A 200 -19.36 4.13 13.88
CA THR A 200 -20.72 4.69 13.87
C THR A 200 -20.82 5.78 12.81
N ILE A 201 -22.04 6.08 12.37
CA ILE A 201 -22.29 7.21 11.46
C ILE A 201 -22.79 8.39 12.29
N TYR A 202 -22.20 9.55 12.06
CA TYR A 202 -22.62 10.81 12.62
C TYR A 202 -22.52 11.92 11.60
N ARG A 203 -23.63 12.63 11.34
CA ARG A 203 -23.70 13.72 10.34
C ARG A 203 -23.04 13.35 9.02
N ASN A 204 -23.50 12.25 8.42
CA ASN A 204 -23.00 11.72 7.14
C ASN A 204 -21.50 11.39 7.10
N LYS A 205 -20.86 11.08 8.26
CA LYS A 205 -19.46 10.68 8.36
C LYS A 205 -19.34 9.36 9.10
N LEU A 206 -18.42 8.49 8.67
CA LEU A 206 -18.01 7.34 9.44
C LEU A 206 -16.96 7.77 10.46
N ILE A 207 -17.23 7.58 11.75
CA ILE A 207 -16.36 8.00 12.85
C ILE A 207 -16.28 6.91 13.91
N PHE A 208 -15.35 7.05 14.86
CA PHE A 208 -15.29 6.13 15.99
C PHE A 208 -16.41 6.37 17.00
N ASN A 209 -16.88 5.27 17.59
CA ASN A 209 -17.81 5.25 18.72
C ASN A 209 -17.02 5.17 20.02
N GLY A 210 -17.06 6.23 20.81
CA GLY A 210 -16.32 6.38 22.07
C GLY A 210 -16.67 5.35 23.13
N ARG A 211 -17.84 4.69 23.05
CA ARG A 211 -18.21 3.56 23.92
C ARG A 211 -17.17 2.44 23.87
N TYR A 212 -16.48 2.28 22.73
CA TYR A 212 -15.52 1.20 22.47
C TYR A 212 -14.08 1.70 22.43
N ILE A 213 -13.74 2.71 23.24
CA ILE A 213 -12.43 3.38 23.25
C ILE A 213 -11.26 2.42 23.42
N ASN A 214 -11.41 1.37 24.22
CA ASN A 214 -10.35 0.36 24.43
C ASN A 214 -10.07 -0.46 23.14
N ASP A 215 -11.11 -0.76 22.35
CA ASP A 215 -10.95 -1.46 21.08
C ASP A 215 -10.39 -0.50 20.00
N VAL A 216 -10.82 0.76 19.99
CA VAL A 216 -10.21 1.81 19.16
C VAL A 216 -8.70 1.91 19.47
N TRP A 217 -8.32 1.89 20.74
CA TRP A 217 -6.91 1.93 21.15
C TRP A 217 -6.11 0.74 20.62
N LYS A 218 -6.69 -0.48 20.59
CA LYS A 218 -6.03 -1.66 20.01
C LYS A 218 -5.65 -1.43 18.53
N ILE A 219 -6.58 -0.92 17.72
CA ILE A 219 -6.32 -0.64 16.29
C ILE A 219 -5.27 0.46 16.13
N VAL A 220 -5.37 1.52 16.92
CA VAL A 220 -4.37 2.62 16.91
C VAL A 220 -2.98 2.10 17.28
N ARG A 221 -2.88 1.25 18.31
CA ARG A 221 -1.61 0.61 18.72
C ARG A 221 -1.07 -0.30 17.62
N ALA A 222 -1.89 -1.18 17.06
CA ALA A 222 -1.46 -2.10 16.01
C ALA A 222 -0.90 -1.34 14.80
N ARG A 223 -1.61 -0.34 14.33
CA ARG A 223 -1.12 0.53 13.25
C ARG A 223 0.17 1.25 13.63
N ARG A 224 0.24 1.77 14.85
CA ARG A 224 1.43 2.45 15.36
C ARG A 224 2.63 1.50 15.45
N CYS A 225 2.46 0.29 15.98
CA CYS A 225 3.51 -0.72 16.05
C CYS A 225 4.09 -0.98 14.66
N PHE A 226 3.26 -1.23 13.66
CA PHE A 226 3.71 -1.51 12.32
C PHE A 226 4.42 -0.31 11.66
N TYR A 227 3.84 0.89 11.71
CA TYR A 227 4.40 2.05 10.98
C TYR A 227 5.45 2.84 11.77
N PHE A 228 5.46 2.78 13.10
CA PHE A 228 6.21 3.72 13.92
C PHE A 228 7.19 3.10 14.91
N ASP A 229 6.78 2.02 15.57
CA ASP A 229 7.57 1.41 16.64
C ASP A 229 8.53 0.33 16.10
N PHE A 230 8.47 0.03 14.80
CA PHE A 230 9.46 -0.82 14.14
C PHE A 230 10.86 -0.25 14.37
N ASN A 231 11.77 -1.12 14.79
CA ASN A 231 13.17 -0.76 14.97
C ASN A 231 13.74 -0.16 13.68
N ILE A 232 14.51 0.92 13.80
CA ILE A 232 15.10 1.61 12.66
C ILE A 232 15.99 0.70 11.80
N LYS A 233 16.63 -0.32 12.39
CA LYS A 233 17.42 -1.31 11.66
C LYS A 233 16.54 -2.20 10.76
N GLU A 234 15.37 -2.59 11.24
CA GLU A 234 14.39 -3.37 10.45
C GLU A 234 13.81 -2.51 9.32
N LYS A 235 13.51 -1.24 9.61
CA LYS A 235 13.11 -0.27 8.58
C LYS A 235 14.16 -0.09 7.51
N ALA A 236 15.43 -0.02 7.89
CA ALA A 236 16.54 0.06 6.95
C ALA A 236 16.64 -1.21 6.07
N LYS A 237 16.36 -2.40 6.63
CA LYS A 237 16.29 -3.65 5.84
C LYS A 237 15.13 -3.63 4.85
N MET A 238 13.93 -3.23 5.29
CA MET A 238 12.77 -3.11 4.40
C MET A 238 13.02 -2.10 3.29
N ASP A 239 13.63 -0.97 3.62
CA ASP A 239 14.02 0.05 2.64
C ASP A 239 15.08 -0.46 1.66
N ALA A 240 16.06 -1.24 2.13
CA ALA A 240 17.06 -1.88 1.28
C ALA A 240 16.44 -2.85 0.26
N ILE A 241 15.45 -3.66 0.67
CA ILE A 241 14.71 -4.56 -0.22
C ILE A 241 13.99 -3.75 -1.30
N LYS A 242 13.21 -2.75 -0.90
CA LYS A 242 12.51 -1.84 -1.80
C LYS A 242 13.49 -1.17 -2.77
N SER A 243 14.56 -0.61 -2.25
CA SER A 243 15.56 0.15 -3.01
C SER A 243 16.34 -0.72 -4.00
N THR A 244 16.62 -1.99 -3.66
CA THR A 244 17.25 -2.95 -4.58
C THR A 244 16.38 -3.17 -5.82
N LEU A 245 15.08 -3.39 -5.63
CA LEU A 245 14.13 -3.56 -6.74
C LEU A 245 13.98 -2.26 -7.54
N GLN A 246 13.81 -1.12 -6.87
CA GLN A 246 13.69 0.18 -7.54
C GLN A 246 14.91 0.52 -8.38
N LYS A 247 16.13 0.26 -7.90
CA LYS A 247 17.37 0.47 -8.70
C LYS A 247 17.39 -0.38 -9.95
N THR A 248 16.93 -1.62 -9.85
CA THR A 248 16.85 -2.51 -11.02
C THR A 248 15.86 -1.98 -12.06
N ILE A 249 14.68 -1.52 -11.62
CA ILE A 249 13.67 -0.91 -12.50
C ILE A 249 14.23 0.37 -13.13
N GLU A 250 14.86 1.24 -12.34
CA GLU A 250 15.48 2.49 -12.81
C GLU A 250 16.52 2.22 -13.91
N CYS A 251 17.41 1.24 -13.69
CA CYS A 251 18.39 0.84 -14.70
C CYS A 251 17.73 0.32 -15.98
N ALA A 252 16.65 -0.47 -15.85
CA ALA A 252 15.93 -1.03 -16.99
C ALA A 252 15.20 0.04 -17.80
N LEU A 253 14.60 1.03 -17.13
CA LEU A 253 13.98 2.20 -17.77
C LEU A 253 15.02 3.08 -18.48
N ASN A 254 16.11 3.42 -17.80
CA ASN A 254 17.17 4.29 -18.35
C ASN A 254 17.88 3.68 -19.57
N LYS A 255 17.88 2.35 -19.69
CA LYS A 255 18.45 1.63 -20.84
C LYS A 255 17.41 1.20 -21.89
N GLY A 256 16.16 1.68 -21.77
CA GLY A 256 15.09 1.38 -22.72
C GLY A 256 14.64 -0.08 -22.75
N PHE A 257 14.97 -0.87 -21.72
CA PHE A 257 14.55 -2.27 -21.62
C PHE A 257 13.12 -2.40 -21.07
N LEU A 258 12.70 -1.49 -20.19
CA LEU A 258 11.33 -1.32 -19.75
C LEU A 258 10.78 0.00 -20.28
N ASP A 259 9.48 0.05 -20.50
CA ASP A 259 8.74 1.27 -20.79
C ASP A 259 7.70 1.55 -19.68
N LYS A 260 6.96 2.65 -19.83
CA LYS A 260 5.97 3.09 -18.85
C LYS A 260 4.82 2.10 -18.60
N SER A 261 4.60 1.14 -19.51
CA SER A 261 3.51 0.16 -19.39
C SER A 261 3.75 -0.88 -18.28
N PHE A 262 4.99 -1.00 -17.79
CA PHE A 262 5.30 -1.95 -16.72
C PHE A 262 4.44 -1.77 -15.47
N VAL A 263 3.91 -0.57 -15.23
CA VAL A 263 3.03 -0.28 -14.08
C VAL A 263 1.70 -1.05 -14.12
N PHE A 264 1.34 -1.62 -15.27
CA PHE A 264 0.15 -2.46 -15.44
C PHE A 264 0.42 -3.96 -15.34
N MET A 265 1.68 -4.35 -15.21
CA MET A 265 2.07 -5.74 -14.96
C MET A 265 1.70 -6.18 -13.54
N ASP A 266 1.83 -7.48 -13.28
CA ASP A 266 1.92 -8.01 -11.93
C ASP A 266 3.38 -8.19 -11.48
N ASP A 267 3.60 -8.65 -10.25
CA ASP A 267 4.94 -8.83 -9.69
C ASP A 267 5.78 -9.85 -10.48
N TYR A 268 5.14 -10.92 -10.93
CA TYR A 268 5.82 -12.03 -11.63
C TYR A 268 6.18 -11.65 -13.05
N GLU A 269 5.29 -10.94 -13.75
CA GLU A 269 5.56 -10.43 -15.10
C GLU A 269 6.76 -9.47 -15.08
N LEU A 270 6.77 -8.54 -14.13
CA LEU A 270 7.88 -7.60 -13.97
C LEU A 270 9.18 -8.32 -13.64
N LEU A 271 9.18 -9.25 -12.69
CA LEU A 271 10.38 -10.03 -12.35
C LEU A 271 10.85 -10.91 -13.51
N TYR A 272 9.94 -11.50 -14.27
CA TYR A 272 10.29 -12.27 -15.46
C TYR A 272 11.07 -11.44 -16.48
N LEU A 273 10.59 -10.22 -16.77
CA LEU A 273 11.31 -9.30 -17.67
C LEU A 273 12.65 -8.87 -17.08
N LEU A 274 12.69 -8.44 -15.83
CA LEU A 274 13.92 -7.99 -15.18
C LEU A 274 15.02 -9.08 -15.14
N ARG A 275 14.65 -10.37 -15.00
CA ARG A 275 15.59 -11.50 -15.10
C ARG A 275 16.28 -11.61 -16.46
N ARG A 276 15.63 -11.16 -17.53
CA ARG A 276 16.16 -11.17 -18.91
C ARG A 276 17.02 -9.95 -19.20
N PHE A 277 16.98 -8.93 -18.33
CA PHE A 277 17.79 -7.73 -18.47
C PHE A 277 19.23 -8.00 -18.03
N SER A 278 20.11 -8.25 -19.00
CA SER A 278 21.50 -8.67 -18.77
C SER A 278 22.28 -7.76 -17.83
N TYR A 279 22.08 -6.44 -17.95
CA TYR A 279 22.79 -5.43 -17.14
C TYR A 279 22.56 -5.56 -15.63
N CYS A 280 21.34 -5.94 -15.19
CA CYS A 280 20.98 -6.09 -13.77
C CYS A 280 20.66 -7.54 -13.38
N LYS A 281 20.95 -8.53 -14.23
CA LYS A 281 20.62 -9.94 -13.98
C LYS A 281 21.12 -10.43 -12.62
N ASP A 282 22.30 -10.02 -12.22
CA ASP A 282 22.92 -10.37 -10.94
C ASP A 282 22.19 -9.77 -9.72
N ILE A 283 21.61 -8.58 -9.86
CA ILE A 283 20.82 -7.94 -8.80
C ILE A 283 19.45 -8.63 -8.67
N VAL A 284 18.82 -8.93 -9.80
CA VAL A 284 17.52 -9.63 -9.80
C VAL A 284 17.66 -11.04 -9.24
N GLN A 285 18.72 -11.76 -9.59
CA GLN A 285 18.98 -13.10 -9.06
C GLN A 285 19.23 -13.05 -7.54
N ASP A 286 20.00 -12.07 -7.07
CA ASP A 286 20.22 -11.86 -5.64
C ASP A 286 18.90 -11.54 -4.92
N PHE A 287 18.07 -10.65 -5.49
CA PHE A 287 16.76 -10.30 -4.94
C PHE A 287 15.84 -11.52 -4.81
N LEU A 288 15.75 -12.36 -5.85
CA LEU A 288 14.97 -13.59 -5.83
C LEU A 288 15.46 -14.61 -4.80
N ASN A 289 16.76 -14.61 -4.51
CA ASN A 289 17.39 -15.45 -3.48
C ASN A 289 17.33 -14.81 -2.07
N GLY A 290 16.58 -13.71 -1.89
CA GLY A 290 16.50 -12.99 -0.62
C GLY A 290 17.75 -12.19 -0.25
N LYS A 291 18.71 -12.06 -1.18
CA LYS A 291 19.90 -11.25 -1.01
C LYS A 291 19.63 -9.85 -1.55
N VAL A 292 19.71 -8.87 -0.70
CA VAL A 292 19.46 -7.46 -1.05
C VAL A 292 20.65 -6.59 -0.68
N PHE A 293 20.65 -5.36 -1.13
CA PHE A 293 21.69 -4.41 -0.79
C PHE A 293 21.78 -4.22 0.73
N SER A 294 23.01 -4.05 1.21
CA SER A 294 23.29 -3.78 2.61
C SER A 294 23.21 -2.28 2.89
N THR A 295 22.54 -1.88 3.97
CA THR A 295 22.59 -0.50 4.45
C THR A 295 23.98 -0.21 5.02
N ILE A 296 24.73 0.66 4.37
CA ILE A 296 26.08 1.07 4.80
C ILE A 296 26.08 2.38 5.57
N LEU A 297 25.08 3.24 5.32
CA LEU A 297 24.90 4.51 6.02
C LEU A 297 23.42 4.74 6.33
N MET A 298 23.17 5.23 7.54
CA MET A 298 21.85 5.68 7.97
C MET A 298 22.02 6.98 8.76
N LYS A 299 21.27 8.03 8.37
CA LYS A 299 21.34 9.33 9.04
C LYS A 299 19.95 9.96 9.15
N ARG A 300 19.68 10.57 10.31
CA ARG A 300 18.50 11.41 10.47
C ARG A 300 18.81 12.78 9.85
N VAL A 301 17.87 13.30 9.07
CA VAL A 301 18.02 14.57 8.35
C VAL A 301 16.80 15.47 8.60
N SER A 302 16.93 16.76 8.28
CA SER A 302 15.82 17.69 8.25
C SER A 302 15.01 17.54 6.97
N ARG A 303 13.79 18.10 6.93
CA ARG A 303 12.95 18.13 5.72
C ARG A 303 13.68 18.81 4.54
N LYS A 304 14.34 19.95 4.81
CA LYS A 304 15.08 20.72 3.77
C LYS A 304 16.22 19.89 3.17
N GLN A 305 16.99 19.21 4.03
CA GLN A 305 18.07 18.31 3.58
C GLN A 305 17.51 17.14 2.77
N LEU A 306 16.41 16.51 3.21
CA LEU A 306 15.77 15.41 2.49
C LEU A 306 15.36 15.82 1.08
N GLU A 307 14.72 16.99 0.91
CA GLU A 307 14.31 17.48 -0.41
C GLU A 307 15.54 17.78 -1.32
N LYS A 308 16.62 18.32 -0.75
CA LYS A 308 17.89 18.53 -1.48
C LYS A 308 18.48 17.19 -1.94
N ILE A 309 18.53 16.21 -1.06
CA ILE A 309 19.05 14.87 -1.38
C ILE A 309 18.21 14.20 -2.47
N LYS A 310 16.88 14.26 -2.39
CA LYS A 310 15.99 13.70 -3.42
C LYS A 310 16.29 14.26 -4.80
N LYS A 311 16.47 15.57 -4.91
CA LYS A 311 16.77 16.26 -6.17
C LYS A 311 18.15 15.88 -6.75
N SER A 312 19.09 15.54 -5.90
CA SER A 312 20.49 15.23 -6.27
C SER A 312 20.83 13.75 -6.14
N LYS A 313 19.81 12.87 -6.03
CA LYS A 313 20.00 11.44 -5.78
C LYS A 313 20.97 10.80 -6.77
N SER A 314 20.72 10.94 -8.07
CA SER A 314 21.54 10.35 -9.12
C SER A 314 22.98 10.88 -9.05
N SER A 315 23.18 12.20 -8.98
CA SER A 315 24.53 12.80 -8.88
C SER A 315 25.31 12.33 -7.64
N ILE A 316 24.61 12.07 -6.52
CA ILE A 316 25.25 11.52 -5.31
C ILE A 316 25.67 10.07 -5.54
N GLU A 317 24.81 9.26 -6.16
CA GLU A 317 25.09 7.86 -6.49
C GLU A 317 26.30 7.78 -7.46
N ASP A 318 26.31 8.61 -8.50
CA ASP A 318 27.39 8.68 -9.50
C ASP A 318 28.72 9.13 -8.87
N GLU A 319 28.72 10.17 -8.02
CA GLU A 319 29.94 10.63 -7.33
C GLU A 319 30.48 9.55 -6.36
N ILE A 320 29.61 8.80 -5.69
CA ILE A 320 30.04 7.67 -4.85
C ILE A 320 30.65 6.56 -5.73
N ALA A 321 30.00 6.22 -6.84
CA ALA A 321 30.45 5.20 -7.77
C ALA A 321 31.84 5.52 -8.35
N GLU A 322 32.04 6.76 -8.82
CA GLU A 322 33.31 7.24 -9.38
C GLU A 322 34.44 7.16 -8.36
N LYS A 323 34.24 7.70 -7.14
CA LYS A 323 35.25 7.72 -6.10
C LYS A 323 35.60 6.38 -5.48
N THR A 324 34.71 5.40 -5.61
CA THR A 324 34.89 4.05 -5.05
C THR A 324 35.23 3.00 -6.10
N GLY A 325 35.13 3.31 -7.39
CA GLY A 325 35.30 2.36 -8.49
C GLY A 325 34.18 1.30 -8.57
N ILE A 326 33.06 1.49 -7.85
CA ILE A 326 31.93 0.58 -7.84
C ILE A 326 30.93 1.01 -8.92
N LYS A 327 30.36 0.04 -9.65
CA LYS A 327 29.34 0.34 -10.67
C LYS A 327 28.13 1.02 -10.00
N GLU A 328 27.61 2.07 -10.62
CA GLU A 328 26.50 2.88 -10.10
C GLU A 328 25.24 2.03 -9.82
N LYS A 329 25.00 0.96 -10.58
CA LYS A 329 23.88 0.04 -10.35
C LYS A 329 23.92 -0.67 -8.99
N TYR A 330 25.03 -0.64 -8.28
CA TYR A 330 25.21 -1.27 -6.97
C TYR A 330 25.11 -0.31 -5.80
N ILE A 331 24.81 0.95 -6.05
CA ILE A 331 24.68 2.00 -5.04
C ILE A 331 23.29 2.61 -5.11
N VAL A 332 22.63 2.75 -3.98
CA VAL A 332 21.33 3.40 -3.88
C VAL A 332 21.31 4.39 -2.72
N VAL A 333 20.96 5.60 -3.01
CA VAL A 333 20.61 6.63 -2.04
C VAL A 333 19.09 6.67 -1.92
N SER A 334 18.56 6.39 -0.74
CA SER A 334 17.12 6.42 -0.50
C SER A 334 16.76 7.34 0.66
N THR A 335 15.53 7.81 0.66
CA THR A 335 15.01 8.68 1.71
C THR A 335 13.67 8.17 2.21
N CYS A 336 13.46 8.21 3.50
CA CYS A 336 12.23 7.78 4.11
C CYS A 336 11.66 8.79 5.10
N VAL A 337 10.33 8.90 5.12
CA VAL A 337 9.60 9.78 6.05
C VAL A 337 8.71 8.93 6.94
N TYR A 338 9.00 8.93 8.23
CA TYR A 338 8.13 8.30 9.23
C TYR A 338 7.24 9.36 9.84
N LYS A 339 5.97 9.31 9.47
CA LYS A 339 4.94 10.22 9.97
C LYS A 339 3.92 9.41 10.77
N LEU A 340 3.66 9.82 12.00
CA LEU A 340 2.53 9.28 12.74
C LEU A 340 1.26 9.73 12.02
N SER A 341 0.53 8.78 11.44
CA SER A 341 -0.69 9.11 10.71
C SER A 341 -1.74 9.66 11.67
N ASN A 342 -2.33 10.65 11.24
CA ASN A 342 -3.46 11.49 11.62
C ASN A 342 -4.34 10.98 12.79
N ILE A 343 -3.84 11.13 14.03
CA ILE A 343 -4.63 10.91 15.25
C ILE A 343 -5.68 12.01 15.49
N LYS A 344 -5.95 12.87 14.49
CA LYS A 344 -7.06 13.82 14.49
C LYS A 344 -8.40 13.18 14.12
N TYR A 345 -8.44 11.86 13.85
CA TYR A 345 -9.67 11.14 13.51
C TYR A 345 -10.76 11.40 14.56
N PRO A 346 -12.00 11.66 14.13
CA PRO A 346 -13.08 12.01 15.05
C PRO A 346 -13.59 10.79 15.81
N ILE A 347 -13.91 11.00 17.08
CA ILE A 347 -14.57 10.02 17.94
C ILE A 347 -15.77 10.64 18.64
N LEU A 348 -16.91 9.96 18.61
CA LEU A 348 -18.15 10.40 19.27
C LEU A 348 -18.12 9.96 20.73
N MET A 349 -17.99 10.93 21.62
CA MET A 349 -18.06 10.75 23.08
C MET A 349 -19.45 11.20 23.59
N LYS A 350 -19.77 10.95 24.86
CA LYS A 350 -21.02 11.39 25.48
C LYS A 350 -21.22 12.91 25.37
N GLU A 351 -20.11 13.66 25.50
CA GLU A 351 -20.10 15.14 25.46
C GLU A 351 -19.94 15.70 24.04
N GLY A 352 -20.03 14.88 23.01
CA GLY A 352 -19.88 15.29 21.60
C GLY A 352 -18.64 14.76 20.91
N ILE A 353 -18.34 15.29 19.72
CA ILE A 353 -17.20 14.86 18.92
C ILE A 353 -15.88 15.44 19.46
N LYS A 354 -14.90 14.58 19.67
CA LYS A 354 -13.54 14.95 20.05
C LYS A 354 -12.52 14.35 19.08
N PRO A 355 -11.37 14.98 18.86
CA PRO A 355 -10.29 14.34 18.11
C PRO A 355 -9.65 13.23 18.95
N LEU A 356 -9.34 12.11 18.32
CA LEU A 356 -8.84 10.90 18.97
C LEU A 356 -7.61 11.13 19.86
N TYR A 357 -6.67 12.00 19.43
CA TYR A 357 -5.47 12.31 20.23
C TYR A 357 -5.77 12.94 21.60
N LYS A 358 -6.87 13.71 21.72
CA LYS A 358 -7.29 14.30 23.00
C LYS A 358 -7.87 13.24 23.94
N VAL A 359 -8.61 12.28 23.36
CA VAL A 359 -9.29 11.23 24.15
C VAL A 359 -8.31 10.16 24.62
N LEU A 360 -7.37 9.77 23.77
CA LEU A 360 -6.36 8.75 24.10
C LEU A 360 -5.15 9.33 24.84
N ASN A 361 -5.12 10.63 25.11
CA ASN A 361 -3.96 11.32 25.69
C ASN A 361 -2.63 10.99 25.00
N VAL A 362 -2.72 10.72 23.69
CA VAL A 362 -1.53 10.45 22.87
C VAL A 362 -0.95 11.80 22.49
N ALA A 363 0.32 12.01 22.81
CA ALA A 363 1.03 13.23 22.44
C ALA A 363 0.72 13.61 20.97
N LYS A 364 0.37 14.88 20.76
CA LYS A 364 0.19 15.43 19.39
C LYS A 364 1.27 14.86 18.49
N ALA A 365 0.89 14.45 17.29
CA ALA A 365 1.75 13.79 16.32
C ALA A 365 3.20 14.27 16.44
N LYS A 366 4.09 13.37 16.87
CA LYS A 366 5.53 13.67 16.89
C LYS A 366 5.90 14.18 15.50
N THR A 367 6.71 15.24 15.43
CA THR A 367 7.24 15.75 14.16
C THR A 367 7.72 14.60 13.28
N PRO A 368 7.41 14.62 11.97
CA PRO A 368 7.88 13.59 11.06
C PRO A 368 9.39 13.37 11.22
N LYS A 369 9.81 12.12 11.24
CA LYS A 369 11.23 11.77 11.25
C LYS A 369 11.64 11.49 9.82
N TYR A 370 12.69 12.16 9.38
CA TYR A 370 13.25 12.02 8.04
C TYR A 370 14.57 11.26 8.14
N TYR A 371 14.73 10.25 7.30
CA TYR A 371 15.95 9.46 7.26
C TYR A 371 16.50 9.39 5.84
N LEU A 372 17.80 9.39 5.78
CA LEU A 372 18.61 9.09 4.62
C LEU A 372 19.24 7.72 4.83
N PHE A 373 19.18 6.87 3.83
CA PHE A 373 19.92 5.61 3.77
C PHE A 373 20.82 5.61 2.54
N VAL A 374 21.98 4.96 2.67
CA VAL A 374 22.79 4.54 1.54
C VAL A 374 22.90 3.03 1.60
N HIS A 375 22.51 2.38 0.52
CA HIS A 375 22.58 0.94 0.35
C HIS A 375 23.61 0.59 -0.73
N CYS A 376 24.33 -0.50 -0.52
CA CYS A 376 25.29 -1.00 -1.50
C CYS A 376 25.24 -2.52 -1.58
N LYS A 377 25.48 -3.09 -2.77
CA LYS A 377 25.53 -4.53 -2.97
C LYS A 377 26.59 -5.20 -2.09
N LYS A 378 27.73 -4.55 -1.85
CA LYS A 378 28.78 -5.02 -0.94
C LYS A 378 28.86 -4.11 0.27
N ARG A 379 29.01 -4.70 1.45
CA ARG A 379 29.27 -3.94 2.68
C ARG A 379 30.77 -3.65 2.75
N ASP A 380 31.13 -2.36 2.66
CA ASP A 380 32.51 -1.91 2.65
C ASP A 380 32.62 -0.58 3.42
N ASN A 381 33.60 -0.48 4.32
CA ASN A 381 33.81 0.71 5.14
C ASN A 381 34.32 1.88 4.30
N THR A 382 35.11 1.63 3.28
CA THR A 382 35.63 2.69 2.36
C THR A 382 34.47 3.38 1.64
N ILE A 383 33.48 2.59 1.16
CA ILE A 383 32.28 3.14 0.52
C ILE A 383 31.49 4.01 1.50
N LYS A 384 31.38 3.56 2.75
CA LYS A 384 30.70 4.31 3.81
C LYS A 384 31.39 5.66 4.07
N GLU A 385 32.71 5.70 4.19
CA GLU A 385 33.48 6.92 4.42
C GLU A 385 33.37 7.91 3.26
N VAL A 386 33.47 7.41 2.02
CA VAL A 386 33.29 8.22 0.80
C VAL A 386 31.86 8.77 0.76
N ALA A 387 30.83 7.94 1.00
CA ALA A 387 29.44 8.37 1.04
C ALA A 387 29.21 9.44 2.13
N GLN A 388 29.82 9.31 3.30
CA GLN A 388 29.75 10.31 4.36
C GLN A 388 30.34 11.65 3.93
N LYS A 389 31.55 11.65 3.32
CA LYS A 389 32.18 12.86 2.80
C LYS A 389 31.34 13.56 1.74
N ILE A 390 30.80 12.82 0.79
CA ILE A 390 29.95 13.37 -0.28
C ILE A 390 28.69 14.00 0.32
N LEU A 391 28.03 13.28 1.21
CA LEU A 391 26.77 13.72 1.81
C LEU A 391 26.92 14.95 2.71
N THR A 392 28.11 15.29 3.22
CA THR A 392 28.31 16.55 3.96
C THR A 392 27.98 17.79 3.15
N LYS A 393 28.08 17.72 1.82
CA LYS A 393 27.70 18.81 0.90
C LYS A 393 26.18 19.05 0.85
N TYR A 394 25.39 18.08 1.28
CA TYR A 394 23.92 18.06 1.17
C TYR A 394 23.21 18.12 2.53
N ILE A 395 23.93 17.83 3.60
CA ILE A 395 23.45 17.76 4.99
C ILE A 395 24.05 18.88 5.81
#